data_78fecd7fcaa1fd3467cd625c5517088e
#
_entry.id   78fecd7fcaa1fd3467cd625c5517088e
#
_cell.length_a   1.000
_cell.length_b   1.000
_cell.length_c   1.000
_cell.angle_alpha   90.00
_cell.angle_beta   90.00
_cell.angle_gamma   90.00
#
_symmetry.space_group_name_H-M   'P 1'
#
loop_
_entity.id
_entity.type
_entity.pdbx_description
1 polymer ?
#
loop_
_entity_poly.entity_id
_entity_poly.type
_entity_poly.pdbx_seq_one_letter_code
_entity_poly.pdbx_strand_id
1 'polypeptide(L)'
;LMGRHSNEVGGEVRVRNQFLKEMDGIIDKGKNLHVYVIGATNKPWDLDWPFIRRFQKRILVPLPDHHTRLMMFKLYTSHLQLATDVDLHELARLSEGFSGSDIRDVCQSAQLKTIGEFFESGQAANKLAKPRSLTMDDFRQILEERKPSVSLDMLALYTRWFEAFKAL
;
A
#
# COMPACT_ATOMS: atom_id res chain seq x y z
N LEU A 1 3.21 0.62 -17.80
CA LEU A 1 3.12 1.59 -18.92
C LEU A 1 4.31 2.57 -18.97
N MET A 2 5.04 2.75 -17.88
CA MET A 2 6.08 3.79 -17.74
C MET A 2 7.52 3.25 -17.61
N GLY A 3 7.71 1.93 -17.67
CA GLY A 3 9.00 1.26 -17.57
C GLY A 3 9.50 0.74 -18.91
N ARG A 4 10.81 0.51 -19.02
CA ARG A 4 11.45 -0.15 -20.17
C ARG A 4 11.15 -1.65 -20.11
N HIS A 5 10.40 -2.16 -21.09
CA HIS A 5 10.34 -3.59 -21.38
C HIS A 5 10.94 -3.86 -22.75
N SER A 6 11.74 -4.90 -22.84
CA SER A 6 12.43 -5.31 -24.08
C SER A 6 11.50 -5.67 -25.26
N ASN A 7 10.17 -5.72 -25.03
CA ASN A 7 9.14 -6.00 -26.02
C ASN A 7 8.02 -4.94 -25.99
N GLU A 8 8.38 -3.65 -25.98
CA GLU A 8 7.35 -2.60 -26.07
C GLU A 8 6.62 -2.65 -27.41
N VAL A 9 5.29 -2.82 -27.35
CA VAL A 9 4.41 -2.69 -28.50
C VAL A 9 4.34 -1.22 -28.90
N GLY A 10 4.43 -0.89 -30.18
CA GLY A 10 4.50 0.50 -30.67
C GLY A 10 3.38 1.41 -30.16
N GLY A 11 2.26 0.88 -29.68
CA GLY A 11 1.19 1.61 -29.00
C GLY A 11 1.58 2.18 -27.65
N GLU A 12 2.31 1.43 -26.83
CA GLU A 12 2.74 1.89 -25.50
C GLU A 12 3.75 3.03 -25.59
N VAL A 13 4.67 2.96 -26.54
CA VAL A 13 5.63 4.02 -26.82
C VAL A 13 4.93 5.32 -27.24
N ARG A 14 3.88 5.24 -28.05
CA ARG A 14 3.09 6.41 -28.47
C ARG A 14 2.37 7.03 -27.29
N VAL A 15 1.70 6.25 -26.46
CA VAL A 15 0.99 6.75 -25.28
C VAL A 15 1.97 7.42 -24.31
N ARG A 16 3.12 6.81 -24.08
CA ARG A 16 4.18 7.36 -23.24
C ARG A 16 4.68 8.70 -23.76
N ASN A 17 5.02 8.79 -25.03
CA ASN A 17 5.50 10.03 -25.66
C ASN A 17 4.44 11.11 -25.66
N GLN A 18 3.16 10.76 -25.90
CA GLN A 18 2.06 11.72 -25.83
C GLN A 18 1.89 12.28 -24.41
N PHE A 19 1.96 11.41 -23.39
CA PHE A 19 1.88 11.84 -22.00
C PHE A 19 3.01 12.82 -21.62
N LEU A 20 4.24 12.53 -22.02
CA LEU A 20 5.37 13.44 -21.81
C LEU A 20 5.18 14.78 -22.49
N LYS A 21 4.66 14.78 -23.71
CA LYS A 21 4.33 16.00 -24.48
C LYS A 21 3.25 16.83 -23.81
N GLU A 22 2.21 16.18 -23.28
CA GLU A 22 1.14 16.90 -22.57
C GLU A 22 1.63 17.50 -21.25
N MET A 23 2.50 16.80 -20.52
CA MET A 23 3.14 17.35 -19.32
C MET A 23 3.96 18.62 -19.64
N ASP A 24 4.74 18.61 -20.71
CA ASP A 24 5.50 19.79 -21.14
C ASP A 24 4.55 20.91 -21.59
N GLY A 25 3.47 20.57 -22.29
CA GLY A 25 2.47 21.54 -22.76
C GLY A 25 1.65 22.21 -21.64
N ILE A 26 1.57 21.62 -20.46
CA ILE A 26 0.95 22.25 -19.27
C ILE A 26 1.81 23.41 -18.78
N ILE A 27 3.15 23.27 -18.85
CA ILE A 27 4.11 24.29 -18.39
C ILE A 27 4.11 25.50 -19.34
N ASP A 28 3.96 25.28 -20.65
CA ASP A 28 4.15 26.31 -21.66
C ASP A 28 2.90 27.14 -22.01
N LYS A 29 1.70 26.70 -21.61
CA LYS A 29 0.44 27.30 -22.14
C LYS A 29 -0.01 28.61 -21.50
N GLY A 30 0.82 29.36 -20.78
CA GLY A 30 0.54 30.77 -20.40
C GLY A 30 -0.83 31.07 -19.76
N LYS A 31 -1.66 30.08 -19.53
CA LYS A 31 -2.93 30.18 -18.84
C LYS A 31 -2.65 30.00 -17.34
N ASN A 32 -3.24 30.84 -16.52
CA ASN A 32 -3.19 30.75 -15.04
C ASN A 32 -3.88 29.46 -14.50
N LEU A 33 -3.55 28.32 -15.07
CA LEU A 33 -4.05 27.02 -14.66
C LEU A 33 -3.01 26.37 -13.74
N HIS A 34 -3.36 26.21 -12.48
CA HIS A 34 -2.56 25.45 -11.54
C HIS A 34 -2.89 23.97 -11.66
N VAL A 35 -2.10 23.24 -12.45
CA VAL A 35 -2.24 21.80 -12.63
C VAL A 35 -1.08 21.11 -11.92
N TYR A 36 -1.41 20.17 -11.02
CA TYR A 36 -0.44 19.33 -10.33
C TYR A 36 -0.55 17.90 -10.84
N VAL A 37 0.59 17.33 -11.24
CA VAL A 37 0.66 15.92 -11.65
C VAL A 37 1.39 15.15 -10.57
N ILE A 38 0.69 14.17 -9.99
CA ILE A 38 1.24 13.30 -8.95
C ILE A 38 1.28 11.88 -9.50
N GLY A 39 2.47 11.27 -9.48
CA GLY A 39 2.68 9.87 -9.84
C GLY A 39 3.12 9.06 -8.63
N ALA A 40 2.68 7.81 -8.53
CA ALA A 40 3.15 6.86 -7.53
C ALA A 40 3.63 5.58 -8.21
N THR A 41 4.71 5.00 -7.72
CA THR A 41 5.26 3.74 -8.22
C THR A 41 5.94 2.96 -7.11
N ASN A 42 5.85 1.63 -7.18
CA ASN A 42 6.61 0.71 -6.32
C ASN A 42 7.94 0.27 -6.99
N LYS A 43 8.19 0.70 -8.24
CA LYS A 43 9.40 0.35 -8.98
C LYS A 43 9.99 1.59 -9.65
N PRO A 44 10.55 2.52 -8.87
CA PRO A 44 11.06 3.76 -9.42
C PRO A 44 12.26 3.57 -10.37
N TRP A 45 13.01 2.47 -10.21
CA TRP A 45 14.14 2.11 -11.10
C TRP A 45 13.72 1.66 -12.50
N ASP A 46 12.42 1.28 -12.69
CA ASP A 46 11.88 0.94 -14.00
C ASP A 46 11.44 2.18 -14.80
N LEU A 47 11.46 3.37 -14.17
CA LEU A 47 11.08 4.60 -14.84
C LEU A 47 12.17 5.08 -15.81
N ASP A 48 11.74 5.49 -17.00
CA ASP A 48 12.62 6.11 -17.97
C ASP A 48 13.09 7.49 -17.53
N TRP A 49 14.32 7.84 -17.88
CA TRP A 49 14.92 9.14 -17.59
C TRP A 49 14.03 10.35 -17.97
N PRO A 50 13.35 10.37 -19.13
CA PRO A 50 12.40 11.45 -19.48
C PRO A 50 11.30 11.68 -18.43
N PHE A 51 10.79 10.63 -17.79
CA PHE A 51 9.81 10.75 -16.70
C PHE A 51 10.46 11.30 -15.42
N ILE A 52 11.60 10.75 -15.04
CA ILE A 52 12.34 11.17 -13.84
C ILE A 52 12.62 12.68 -13.89
N ARG A 53 12.97 13.24 -15.06
CA ARG A 53 13.21 14.67 -15.23
C ARG A 53 11.97 15.55 -15.05
N ARG A 54 10.77 15.05 -15.37
CA ARG A 54 9.52 15.82 -15.28
C ARG A 54 8.91 15.81 -13.89
N PHE A 55 9.13 14.74 -13.13
CA PHE A 55 8.78 14.68 -11.72
C PHE A 55 9.89 15.29 -10.88
N GLN A 56 9.86 16.62 -10.73
CA GLN A 56 10.94 17.36 -10.06
C GLN A 56 11.01 17.07 -8.57
N LYS A 57 9.84 16.92 -7.90
CA LYS A 57 9.79 16.52 -6.48
C LYS A 57 9.57 15.02 -6.38
N ARG A 58 10.40 14.38 -5.59
CA ARG A 58 10.36 12.93 -5.36
C ARG A 58 10.30 12.69 -3.87
N ILE A 59 9.36 11.88 -3.45
CA ILE A 59 9.11 11.58 -2.05
C ILE A 59 9.19 10.06 -1.89
N LEU A 60 10.08 9.62 -1.02
CA LEU A 60 10.09 8.25 -0.55
C LEU A 60 9.06 8.12 0.57
N VAL A 61 8.09 7.22 0.40
CA VAL A 61 7.17 6.83 1.45
C VAL A 61 7.77 5.61 2.15
N PRO A 62 8.30 5.74 3.38
CA PRO A 62 8.92 4.63 4.09
C PRO A 62 7.87 3.64 4.60
N LEU A 63 8.33 2.51 5.13
CA LEU A 63 7.46 1.65 5.93
C LEU A 63 6.89 2.44 7.12
N PRO A 64 5.66 2.12 7.55
CA PRO A 64 5.01 2.81 8.64
C PRO A 64 5.76 2.57 9.96
N ASP A 65 5.96 3.63 10.73
CA ASP A 65 6.44 3.55 12.11
C ASP A 65 5.36 2.98 13.05
N HIS A 66 5.71 2.75 14.30
CA HIS A 66 4.78 2.18 15.29
C HIS A 66 3.47 2.99 15.40
N HIS A 67 3.57 4.33 15.44
CA HIS A 67 2.38 5.19 15.56
C HIS A 67 1.49 5.08 14.31
N THR A 68 2.09 5.11 13.14
CA THR A 68 1.37 4.96 11.87
C THR A 68 0.71 3.59 11.76
N ARG A 69 1.39 2.50 12.16
CA ARG A 69 0.79 1.16 12.20
C ARG A 69 -0.41 1.10 13.15
N LEU A 70 -0.32 1.72 14.32
CA LEU A 70 -1.45 1.82 15.25
C LEU A 70 -2.65 2.54 14.60
N MET A 71 -2.40 3.66 13.91
CA MET A 71 -3.45 4.38 13.19
C MET A 71 -4.06 3.56 12.05
N MET A 72 -3.25 2.75 11.36
CA MET A 72 -3.73 1.83 10.32
C MET A 72 -4.61 0.73 10.92
N PHE A 73 -4.22 0.10 12.03
CA PHE A 73 -5.09 -0.86 12.72
C PHE A 73 -6.40 -0.21 13.13
N LYS A 74 -6.39 0.97 13.75
CA LYS A 74 -7.62 1.71 14.09
C LYS A 74 -8.51 1.94 12.88
N LEU A 75 -7.92 2.33 11.75
CA LEU A 75 -8.66 2.56 10.52
C LEU A 75 -9.29 1.28 9.97
N TYR A 76 -8.51 0.21 9.82
CA TYR A 76 -8.97 -1.03 9.20
C TYR A 76 -9.89 -1.87 10.10
N THR A 77 -9.85 -1.65 11.41
CA THR A 77 -10.75 -2.34 12.35
C THR A 77 -11.96 -1.49 12.77
N SER A 78 -12.06 -0.24 12.32
CA SER A 78 -13.12 0.70 12.77
C SER A 78 -14.55 0.22 12.57
N HIS A 79 -14.77 -0.66 11.59
CA HIS A 79 -16.07 -1.24 11.25
C HIS A 79 -16.22 -2.69 11.70
N LEU A 80 -15.22 -3.26 12.39
CA LEU A 80 -15.21 -4.64 12.86
C LEU A 80 -15.63 -4.70 14.31
N GLN A 81 -16.25 -5.81 14.70
CA GLN A 81 -16.56 -6.10 16.10
C GLN A 81 -15.33 -6.72 16.77
N LEU A 82 -14.65 -5.93 17.59
CA LEU A 82 -13.52 -6.39 18.38
C LEU A 82 -13.97 -6.85 19.76
N ALA A 83 -13.37 -7.92 20.26
CA ALA A 83 -13.50 -8.33 21.65
C ALA A 83 -12.68 -7.39 22.56
N THR A 84 -12.97 -7.41 23.86
CA THR A 84 -12.37 -6.49 24.84
C THR A 84 -10.88 -6.76 25.11
N ASP A 85 -10.36 -7.91 24.68
CA ASP A 85 -8.96 -8.32 24.82
C ASP A 85 -8.07 -7.80 23.71
N VAL A 86 -8.63 -7.19 22.65
CA VAL A 86 -7.84 -6.69 21.51
C VAL A 86 -7.13 -5.41 21.88
N ASP A 87 -5.79 -5.48 21.95
CA ASP A 87 -4.92 -4.33 22.13
C ASP A 87 -4.27 -3.93 20.80
N LEU A 88 -4.72 -2.80 20.24
CA LEU A 88 -4.19 -2.28 18.97
C LEU A 88 -2.74 -1.78 19.09
N HIS A 89 -2.28 -1.39 20.29
CA HIS A 89 -0.89 -1.02 20.51
C HIS A 89 0.02 -2.25 20.40
N GLU A 90 -0.42 -3.36 20.98
CA GLU A 90 0.30 -4.62 20.88
C GLU A 90 0.32 -5.14 19.42
N LEU A 91 -0.78 -5.02 18.68
CA LEU A 91 -0.80 -5.35 17.24
C LEU A 91 0.18 -4.49 16.44
N ALA A 92 0.26 -3.19 16.73
CA ALA A 92 1.23 -2.30 16.11
C ALA A 92 2.68 -2.68 16.46
N ARG A 93 2.94 -3.22 17.66
CA ARG A 93 4.24 -3.72 18.08
C ARG A 93 4.60 -5.00 17.32
N LEU A 94 3.69 -5.98 17.29
CA LEU A 94 3.89 -7.28 16.65
C LEU A 94 4.05 -7.20 15.13
N SER A 95 3.53 -6.15 14.49
CA SER A 95 3.61 -5.93 13.05
C SER A 95 4.81 -5.09 12.61
N GLU A 96 5.90 -5.09 13.35
CA GLU A 96 7.12 -4.38 12.95
C GLU A 96 7.61 -4.86 11.58
N GLY A 97 7.97 -3.90 10.71
CA GLY A 97 8.40 -4.18 9.35
C GLY A 97 7.27 -4.42 8.34
N PHE A 98 6.01 -4.46 8.77
CA PHE A 98 4.86 -4.62 7.87
C PHE A 98 4.56 -3.34 7.11
N SER A 99 4.21 -3.49 5.83
CA SER A 99 3.68 -2.41 5.00
C SER A 99 2.20 -2.13 5.32
N GLY A 100 1.67 -1.02 4.82
CA GLY A 100 0.24 -0.72 4.96
C GLY A 100 -0.66 -1.78 4.30
N SER A 101 -0.21 -2.40 3.22
CA SER A 101 -0.92 -3.53 2.59
C SER A 101 -0.93 -4.75 3.48
N ASP A 102 0.21 -5.09 4.11
CA ASP A 102 0.30 -6.23 5.02
C ASP A 102 -0.67 -6.08 6.21
N ILE A 103 -0.73 -4.89 6.81
CA ILE A 103 -1.63 -4.59 7.94
C ILE A 103 -3.10 -4.71 7.52
N ARG A 104 -3.45 -4.17 6.35
CA ARG A 104 -4.80 -4.34 5.79
C ARG A 104 -5.14 -5.80 5.61
N ASP A 105 -4.23 -6.57 5.04
CA ASP A 105 -4.43 -8.00 4.78
C ASP A 105 -4.53 -8.81 6.08
N VAL A 106 -3.82 -8.44 7.15
CA VAL A 106 -3.99 -9.04 8.49
C VAL A 106 -5.41 -8.81 9.00
N CYS A 107 -5.90 -7.56 8.95
CA CYS A 107 -7.26 -7.25 9.39
C CYS A 107 -8.32 -7.97 8.56
N GLN A 108 -8.13 -8.05 7.25
CA GLN A 108 -9.03 -8.75 6.35
C GLN A 108 -9.02 -10.27 6.59
N SER A 109 -7.87 -10.88 6.82
CA SER A 109 -7.76 -12.31 7.13
C SER A 109 -8.43 -12.66 8.45
N ALA A 110 -8.27 -11.81 9.48
CA ALA A 110 -8.95 -11.99 10.75
C ALA A 110 -10.49 -11.94 10.58
N GLN A 111 -10.99 -11.01 9.80
CA GLN A 111 -12.41 -10.92 9.48
C GLN A 111 -12.89 -12.15 8.71
N LEU A 112 -12.16 -12.60 7.69
CA LEU A 112 -12.54 -13.78 6.89
C LEU A 112 -12.56 -15.06 7.74
N LYS A 113 -11.63 -15.21 8.70
CA LYS A 113 -11.63 -16.34 9.64
C LYS A 113 -12.95 -16.43 10.41
N THR A 114 -13.37 -15.33 11.05
CA THR A 114 -14.62 -15.34 11.84
C THR A 114 -15.88 -15.53 10.99
N ILE A 115 -15.86 -15.01 9.75
CA ILE A 115 -16.93 -15.23 8.79
C ILE A 115 -16.97 -16.70 8.35
N GLY A 116 -15.80 -17.31 8.07
CA GLY A 116 -15.70 -18.74 7.73
C GLY A 116 -16.28 -19.63 8.82
N GLU A 117 -15.85 -19.43 10.08
CA GLU A 117 -16.37 -20.15 11.24
C GLU A 117 -17.89 -19.99 11.39
N PHE A 118 -18.41 -18.80 11.13
CA PHE A 118 -19.85 -18.52 11.20
C PHE A 118 -20.64 -19.31 10.16
N PHE A 119 -20.12 -19.45 8.93
CA PHE A 119 -20.77 -20.26 7.90
C PHE A 119 -20.64 -21.76 8.18
N GLU A 120 -19.48 -22.22 8.61
CA GLU A 120 -19.21 -23.63 8.93
C GLU A 120 -20.07 -24.12 10.11
N SER A 121 -20.34 -23.25 11.08
CA SER A 121 -21.22 -23.58 12.22
C SER A 121 -22.70 -23.74 11.86
N GLY A 122 -23.09 -23.41 10.62
CA GLY A 122 -24.50 -23.42 10.20
C GLY A 122 -25.33 -22.27 10.73
N GLN A 123 -24.78 -21.40 11.57
CA GLN A 123 -25.51 -20.26 12.17
C GLN A 123 -25.94 -19.21 11.12
N ALA A 124 -25.30 -19.21 9.95
CA ALA A 124 -25.65 -18.33 8.84
C ALA A 124 -27.08 -18.52 8.32
N ALA A 125 -27.72 -19.67 8.60
CA ALA A 125 -29.17 -19.91 8.32
C ALA A 125 -30.09 -19.03 9.15
N ASN A 126 -29.64 -18.55 10.32
CA ASN A 126 -30.39 -17.64 11.17
C ASN A 126 -30.09 -16.18 10.77
N LYS A 127 -31.10 -15.48 10.23
CA LYS A 127 -30.98 -14.08 9.78
C LYS A 127 -30.59 -13.07 10.88
N LEU A 128 -30.75 -13.43 12.15
CA LEU A 128 -30.42 -12.58 13.31
C LEU A 128 -29.02 -12.89 13.87
N ALA A 129 -28.43 -14.02 13.50
CA ALA A 129 -27.10 -14.37 13.97
C ALA A 129 -26.02 -13.53 13.26
N LYS A 130 -24.95 -13.25 13.99
CA LYS A 130 -23.78 -12.52 13.49
C LYS A 130 -22.52 -13.31 13.79
N PRO A 131 -21.46 -13.13 13.01
CA PRO A 131 -20.14 -13.67 13.36
C PRO A 131 -19.72 -13.19 14.76
N ARG A 132 -18.90 -14.01 15.45
CA ARG A 132 -18.32 -13.63 16.73
C ARG A 132 -17.39 -12.42 16.57
N SER A 133 -17.14 -11.72 17.68
CA SER A 133 -16.13 -10.69 17.75
C SER A 133 -14.72 -11.26 17.50
N LEU A 134 -13.86 -10.45 16.89
CA LEU A 134 -12.44 -10.74 16.69
C LEU A 134 -11.71 -10.65 18.02
N THR A 135 -10.90 -11.65 18.35
CA THR A 135 -10.09 -11.71 19.56
C THR A 135 -8.63 -11.36 19.25
N MET A 136 -7.86 -11.07 20.30
CA MET A 136 -6.42 -10.83 20.16
C MET A 136 -5.69 -12.05 19.58
N ASP A 137 -6.15 -13.27 19.93
CA ASP A 137 -5.57 -14.52 19.45
C ASP A 137 -5.76 -14.71 17.93
N ASP A 138 -6.89 -14.30 17.38
CA ASP A 138 -7.11 -14.33 15.92
C ASP A 138 -6.06 -13.51 15.17
N PHE A 139 -5.74 -12.33 15.68
CA PHE A 139 -4.71 -11.48 15.08
C PHE A 139 -3.30 -12.04 15.27
N ARG A 140 -2.98 -12.58 16.46
CA ARG A 140 -1.67 -13.17 16.74
C ARG A 140 -1.36 -14.32 15.82
N GLN A 141 -2.26 -15.27 15.67
CA GLN A 141 -2.09 -16.39 14.75
C GLN A 141 -1.78 -15.94 13.32
N ILE A 142 -2.52 -14.95 12.82
CA ILE A 142 -2.31 -14.42 11.47
C ILE A 142 -0.95 -13.70 11.35
N LEU A 143 -0.55 -12.95 12.39
CA LEU A 143 0.74 -12.25 12.39
C LEU A 143 1.92 -13.22 12.47
N GLU A 144 1.80 -14.34 13.18
CA GLU A 144 2.83 -15.37 13.27
C GLU A 144 3.03 -16.11 11.93
N GLU A 145 1.95 -16.35 11.20
CA GLU A 145 1.98 -17.02 9.89
C GLU A 145 2.50 -16.12 8.76
N ARG A 146 2.38 -14.80 8.92
CA ARG A 146 2.74 -13.83 7.88
C ARG A 146 4.14 -13.27 8.06
N LYS A 147 4.81 -13.12 6.92
CA LYS A 147 6.07 -12.36 6.84
C LYS A 147 5.81 -11.01 6.18
N PRO A 148 6.60 -9.98 6.52
CA PRO A 148 6.57 -8.71 5.81
C PRO A 148 6.73 -8.92 4.29
N SER A 149 5.89 -8.25 3.49
CA SER A 149 5.93 -8.36 2.02
C SER A 149 7.15 -7.64 1.42
N VAL A 150 7.74 -6.70 2.15
CA VAL A 150 8.90 -5.92 1.72
C VAL A 150 10.16 -6.46 2.39
N SER A 151 11.08 -7.00 1.60
CA SER A 151 12.36 -7.50 2.11
C SER A 151 13.34 -6.36 2.43
N LEU A 152 14.33 -6.65 3.27
CA LEU A 152 15.42 -5.72 3.58
C LEU A 152 16.20 -5.29 2.33
N ASP A 153 16.40 -6.20 1.38
CA ASP A 153 17.06 -5.89 0.10
C ASP A 153 16.25 -4.89 -0.73
N MET A 154 14.92 -5.05 -0.75
CA MET A 154 14.05 -4.08 -1.40
C MET A 154 14.12 -2.71 -0.71
N LEU A 155 14.12 -2.65 0.60
CA LEU A 155 14.27 -1.39 1.34
C LEU A 155 15.60 -0.70 1.01
N ALA A 156 16.69 -1.47 0.96
CA ALA A 156 18.01 -0.95 0.58
C ALA A 156 18.01 -0.44 -0.86
N LEU A 157 17.31 -1.11 -1.78
CA LEU A 157 17.17 -0.69 -3.18
C LEU A 157 16.39 0.64 -3.29
N TYR A 158 15.26 0.78 -2.57
CA TYR A 158 14.49 2.03 -2.51
C TYR A 158 15.33 3.19 -1.98
N THR A 159 16.03 2.97 -0.88
CA THR A 159 16.89 3.99 -0.26
C THR A 159 18.01 4.41 -1.20
N ARG A 160 18.70 3.46 -1.83
CA ARG A 160 19.77 3.74 -2.79
C ARG A 160 19.26 4.53 -3.99
N TRP A 161 18.11 4.13 -4.55
CA TRP A 161 17.52 4.86 -5.67
C TRP A 161 17.13 6.28 -5.26
N PHE A 162 16.47 6.43 -4.10
CA PHE A 162 16.05 7.74 -3.61
C PHE A 162 17.25 8.67 -3.39
N GLU A 163 18.32 8.20 -2.75
CA GLU A 163 19.53 8.99 -2.53
C GLU A 163 20.20 9.42 -3.85
N ALA A 164 20.19 8.56 -4.87
CA ALA A 164 20.74 8.87 -6.18
C ALA A 164 19.91 9.89 -6.97
N PHE A 165 18.60 9.94 -6.75
CA PHE A 165 17.65 10.72 -7.56
C PHE A 165 16.84 11.74 -6.76
N LYS A 166 17.06 11.89 -5.45
CA LYS A 166 16.39 12.94 -4.67
C LYS A 166 16.69 14.30 -5.28
N ALA A 167 15.66 15.13 -5.42
CA ALA A 167 15.86 16.52 -5.79
C ALA A 167 16.53 17.25 -4.62
N LEU A 168 17.51 18.06 -4.95
CA LEU A 168 18.16 18.98 -4.01
C LEU A 168 17.17 20.03 -3.50
#